data_3b05fec55394edc6e1dbf03a82135592
#
_entry.id   3b05fec55394edc6e1dbf03a82135592
#
_cell.length_a   1.000
_cell.length_b   1.000
_cell.length_c   1.000
_cell.angle_alpha   90.00
_cell.angle_beta   90.00
_cell.angle_gamma   90.00
#
_symmetry.space_group_name_H-M   'P 1'
#
loop_
_entity.id
_entity.type
_entity.pdbx_description
1 polymer ?
#
loop_
_entity_poly.entity_id
_entity_poly.type
_entity_poly.pdbx_seq_one_letter_code
_entity_poly.pdbx_strand_id
1 'polypeptide(L)'
;MASDNIFSGLKVVDFSSFVAAPGAAVILSDFGADVIKVEPPSGDPWRHAHKIPPQPDADEPYQWHLANRNKRSITLDLKSPSAHQVVQQLVT
;
A
#
# COMPACT_ATOMS: atom_id res chain seq x y z
N MET A 1 -1.57 -9.45 18.97
CA MET A 1 -0.80 -8.34 18.42
C MET A 1 -0.28 -7.46 19.52
N ALA A 2 1.00 -7.31 19.60
CA ALA A 2 1.58 -6.47 20.63
C ALA A 2 1.28 -5.00 20.35
N SER A 3 0.60 -4.32 21.29
CA SER A 3 0.30 -2.91 21.18
C SER A 3 1.51 -2.03 21.45
N ASP A 4 2.62 -2.63 21.85
CA ASP A 4 3.86 -1.95 22.23
C ASP A 4 4.98 -2.16 21.22
N ASN A 5 4.65 -2.47 19.96
CA ASN A 5 5.62 -2.46 18.87
C ASN A 5 6.18 -1.05 18.67
N ILE A 6 7.38 -0.96 18.11
CA ILE A 6 8.13 0.28 18.00
C ILE A 6 7.36 1.38 17.27
N PHE A 7 6.52 1.02 16.29
CA PHE A 7 5.72 1.99 15.54
C PHE A 7 4.24 1.96 15.89
N SER A 8 3.86 1.36 17.01
CA SER A 8 2.46 1.37 17.46
C SER A 8 1.97 2.81 17.59
N GLY A 9 0.81 3.09 17.00
CA GLY A 9 0.21 4.43 16.99
C GLY A 9 0.65 5.30 15.82
N LEU A 10 1.68 4.91 15.07
CA LEU A 10 2.08 5.63 13.87
C LEU A 10 1.09 5.33 12.73
N LYS A 11 0.59 6.38 12.08
CA LYS A 11 -0.27 6.27 10.92
C LYS A 11 0.48 6.69 9.68
N VAL A 12 0.43 5.86 8.65
CA VAL A 12 1.16 6.07 7.39
C VAL A 12 0.19 6.03 6.23
N VAL A 13 0.28 7.01 5.34
CA VAL A 13 -0.46 7.00 4.08
C VAL A 13 0.53 6.71 2.97
N ASP A 14 0.28 5.64 2.23
CA ASP A 14 1.18 5.15 1.19
C ASP A 14 0.59 5.46 -0.18
N PHE A 15 1.14 6.47 -0.86
CA PHE A 15 0.76 6.84 -2.23
C PHE A 15 1.66 6.23 -3.29
N SER A 16 2.56 5.35 -2.89
CA SER A 16 3.62 4.83 -3.77
C SER A 16 3.14 3.68 -4.64
N SER A 17 4.00 3.30 -5.59
CA SER A 17 3.78 2.16 -6.48
C SER A 17 5.04 1.32 -6.58
N PHE A 18 4.90 0.11 -7.11
CA PHE A 18 5.97 -0.85 -7.34
C PHE A 18 6.60 -1.35 -6.04
N VAL A 19 7.89 -1.09 -5.79
CA VAL A 19 8.66 -1.84 -4.80
C VAL A 19 9.25 -0.98 -3.69
N ALA A 20 10.00 0.07 -4.03
CA ALA A 20 10.88 0.72 -3.06
C ALA A 20 10.12 1.35 -1.89
N ALA A 21 9.19 2.25 -2.18
CA ALA A 21 8.40 2.89 -1.14
C ALA A 21 7.33 1.96 -0.56
N PRO A 22 6.64 1.12 -1.36
CA PRO A 22 5.75 0.12 -0.77
C PRO A 22 6.48 -0.83 0.18
N GLY A 23 7.70 -1.24 -0.16
CA GLY A 23 8.50 -2.08 0.72
C GLY A 23 8.88 -1.38 2.02
N ALA A 24 9.21 -0.09 1.96
CA ALA A 24 9.48 0.68 3.17
C ALA A 24 8.24 0.74 4.07
N ALA A 25 7.06 0.95 3.49
CA ALA A 25 5.82 0.99 4.25
C ALA A 25 5.47 -0.38 4.87
N VAL A 26 5.81 -1.49 4.19
CA VAL A 26 5.66 -2.84 4.76
C VAL A 26 6.49 -2.99 6.02
N ILE A 27 7.73 -2.52 5.99
CA ILE A 27 8.59 -2.59 7.18
C ILE A 27 7.97 -1.82 8.34
N LEU A 28 7.45 -0.62 8.07
CA LEU A 28 6.77 0.15 9.11
C LEU A 28 5.54 -0.60 9.65
N SER A 29 4.77 -1.23 8.77
CA SER A 29 3.57 -1.97 9.20
C SER A 29 3.93 -3.22 9.99
N ASP A 30 5.01 -3.91 9.63
CA ASP A 30 5.47 -5.09 10.36
C ASP A 30 5.84 -4.75 11.81
N PHE A 31 6.27 -3.52 12.06
CA PHE A 31 6.63 -3.05 13.40
C PHE A 31 5.54 -2.19 14.05
N GLY A 32 4.31 -2.28 13.58
CA GLY A 32 3.16 -1.77 14.30
C GLY A 32 2.45 -0.57 13.71
N ALA A 33 2.96 0.04 12.64
CA ALA A 33 2.30 1.17 12.02
C ALA A 33 1.00 0.75 11.32
N ASP A 34 0.00 1.62 11.36
CA ASP A 34 -1.23 1.46 10.60
C ASP A 34 -1.04 2.12 9.23
N VAL A 35 -0.91 1.31 8.19
CA VAL A 35 -0.61 1.79 6.85
C VAL A 35 -1.85 1.68 5.97
N ILE A 36 -2.22 2.79 5.34
CA ILE A 36 -3.28 2.83 4.33
C ILE A 36 -2.64 3.12 2.98
N LYS A 37 -2.80 2.19 2.04
CA LYS A 37 -2.34 2.36 0.68
C LYS A 37 -3.42 3.01 -0.16
N VAL A 38 -3.06 4.05 -0.89
CA VAL A 38 -3.96 4.73 -1.82
C VAL A 38 -3.61 4.29 -3.24
N GLU A 39 -4.59 3.73 -3.94
CA GLU A 39 -4.41 3.20 -5.29
C GLU A 39 -5.26 4.00 -6.27
N PRO A 40 -4.83 4.11 -7.57
CA PRO A 40 -5.71 4.64 -8.59
C PRO A 40 -6.90 3.71 -8.85
N PRO A 41 -7.95 4.17 -9.56
CA PRO A 41 -9.12 3.32 -9.83
C PRO A 41 -8.80 2.00 -10.52
N SER A 42 -7.74 1.95 -11.33
CA SER A 42 -7.30 0.73 -12.00
C SER A 42 -6.50 -0.21 -11.10
N GLY A 43 -6.18 0.21 -9.88
CA GLY A 43 -5.31 -0.53 -8.98
C GLY A 43 -3.83 -0.27 -9.23
N ASP A 44 -3.00 -0.59 -8.24
CA ASP A 44 -1.56 -0.46 -8.39
C ASP A 44 -1.06 -1.48 -9.43
N PRO A 45 -0.23 -1.06 -10.40
CA PRO A 45 0.30 -1.99 -11.40
C PRO A 45 1.02 -3.20 -10.80
N TRP A 46 1.57 -3.09 -9.60
CA TRP A 46 2.27 -4.19 -8.95
C TRP A 46 1.36 -5.38 -8.63
N ARG A 47 0.04 -5.17 -8.60
CA ARG A 47 -0.93 -6.26 -8.45
C ARG A 47 -0.84 -7.28 -9.58
N HIS A 48 -0.35 -6.88 -10.74
CA HIS A 48 -0.28 -7.72 -11.94
C HIS A 48 1.16 -8.05 -12.35
N ALA A 49 2.14 -7.73 -11.51
CA ALA A 49 3.56 -7.92 -11.85
C ALA A 49 3.88 -9.40 -12.11
N HIS A 50 3.21 -10.31 -11.43
CA HIS A 50 3.43 -11.75 -11.59
C HIS A 50 3.04 -12.28 -12.97
N LYS A 51 2.32 -11.49 -13.77
CA LYS A 51 1.93 -11.85 -15.14
C LYS A 51 2.82 -11.24 -16.21
N ILE A 52 3.83 -10.47 -15.84
CA ILE A 52 4.71 -9.76 -16.77
C ILE A 52 6.02 -10.54 -16.91
N PRO A 53 6.33 -11.05 -18.13
CA PRO A 53 7.63 -11.70 -18.34
C PRO A 53 8.79 -10.72 -18.06
N PRO A 54 9.93 -11.19 -17.57
CA PRO A 54 10.33 -12.59 -17.35
C PRO A 54 9.97 -13.14 -15.97
N GLN A 55 9.04 -12.52 -15.26
CA GLN A 55 8.64 -12.98 -13.93
C GLN A 55 8.03 -14.38 -14.03
N PRO A 56 8.27 -15.29 -13.08
CA PRO A 56 7.58 -16.58 -13.05
C PRO A 56 6.07 -16.35 -12.94
N ASP A 57 5.32 -17.00 -13.83
CA ASP A 57 3.87 -16.90 -13.81
C ASP A 57 3.30 -17.67 -12.62
N ALA A 58 2.27 -17.11 -12.00
CA ALA A 58 1.59 -17.72 -10.88
C ALA A 58 0.14 -17.26 -10.85
N ASP A 59 -0.72 -18.02 -10.17
CA ASP A 59 -2.11 -17.62 -9.98
C ASP A 59 -2.25 -16.53 -8.93
N GLU A 60 -1.31 -16.48 -7.99
CA GLU A 60 -1.33 -15.50 -6.91
C GLU A 60 -0.37 -14.34 -7.20
N PRO A 61 -0.76 -13.10 -6.89
CA PRO A 61 0.11 -11.93 -7.09
C PRO A 61 1.17 -11.85 -5.98
N TYR A 62 2.14 -12.75 -6.02
CA TYR A 62 3.11 -12.89 -4.93
C TYR A 62 3.96 -11.65 -4.72
N GLN A 63 4.32 -10.90 -5.77
CA GLN A 63 5.07 -9.65 -5.62
C GLN A 63 4.22 -8.59 -4.90
N TRP A 64 2.93 -8.55 -5.21
CA TRP A 64 2.01 -7.64 -4.52
C TRP A 64 1.94 -7.96 -3.03
N HIS A 65 1.76 -9.23 -2.69
CA HIS A 65 1.67 -9.64 -1.28
C HIS A 65 2.95 -9.29 -0.52
N LEU A 66 4.11 -9.50 -1.16
CA LEU A 66 5.40 -9.23 -0.53
C LEU A 66 5.60 -7.74 -0.24
N ALA A 67 5.19 -6.88 -1.18
CA ALA A 67 5.42 -5.44 -1.09
C ALA A 67 4.29 -4.70 -0.38
N ASN A 68 3.15 -5.33 -0.13
CA ASN A 68 1.98 -4.64 0.40
C ASN A 68 1.20 -5.41 1.46
N ARG A 69 1.79 -6.45 2.03
CA ARG A 69 1.14 -7.18 3.13
C ARG A 69 0.90 -6.25 4.31
N ASN A 70 -0.13 -6.57 5.08
CA ASN A 70 -0.43 -5.89 6.34
C ASN A 70 -0.85 -4.42 6.16
N LYS A 71 -1.27 -4.03 4.96
CA LYS A 71 -1.79 -2.70 4.68
C LYS A 71 -3.29 -2.76 4.44
N ARG A 72 -3.98 -1.68 4.78
CA ARG A 72 -5.33 -1.44 4.27
C ARG A 72 -5.22 -0.67 2.96
N SER A 73 -6.18 -0.84 2.06
CA SER A 73 -6.16 -0.20 0.75
C SER A 73 -7.44 0.56 0.51
N ILE A 74 -7.33 1.75 -0.08
CA ILE A 74 -8.47 2.48 -0.63
C ILE A 74 -8.15 2.89 -2.06
N THR A 75 -9.20 3.03 -2.86
CA THR A 75 -9.08 3.46 -4.24
C THR A 75 -9.55 4.91 -4.35
N LEU A 76 -8.70 5.77 -4.90
CA LEU A 76 -9.03 7.18 -5.13
C LEU A 76 -8.56 7.58 -6.52
N ASP A 77 -9.42 8.31 -7.23
CA ASP A 77 -9.00 9.04 -8.43
C ASP A 77 -8.46 10.40 -7.99
N LEU A 78 -7.15 10.52 -7.89
CA LEU A 78 -6.51 11.75 -7.42
C LEU A 78 -6.73 12.94 -8.37
N LYS A 79 -7.25 12.70 -9.57
CA LYS A 79 -7.65 13.76 -10.49
C LYS A 79 -9.03 14.33 -10.16
N SER A 80 -9.82 13.63 -9.36
CA SER A 80 -11.14 14.08 -8.95
C SER A 80 -11.03 15.13 -7.85
N PRO A 81 -11.79 16.25 -7.92
CA PRO A 81 -11.79 17.24 -6.84
C PRO A 81 -12.19 16.67 -5.48
N SER A 82 -13.11 15.72 -5.44
CA SER A 82 -13.55 15.13 -4.18
C SER A 82 -12.46 14.28 -3.51
N ALA A 83 -11.51 13.77 -4.27
CA ALA A 83 -10.40 13.00 -3.70
C ALA A 83 -9.51 13.85 -2.81
N HIS A 84 -9.37 15.14 -3.09
CA HIS A 84 -8.55 16.05 -2.28
C HIS A 84 -9.08 16.14 -0.85
N GLN A 85 -10.39 16.13 -0.66
CA GLN A 85 -10.98 16.15 0.68
C GLN A 85 -10.65 14.86 1.43
N VAL A 86 -10.72 13.71 0.75
CA VAL A 86 -10.39 12.43 1.37
C VAL A 86 -8.91 12.40 1.77
N VAL A 87 -8.03 12.86 0.89
CA VAL A 87 -6.59 12.92 1.20
C VAL A 87 -6.33 13.79 2.43
N GLN A 88 -6.97 14.96 2.51
CA GLN A 88 -6.81 15.82 3.69
C GLN A 88 -7.25 15.12 4.97
N GLN A 89 -8.35 14.39 4.92
CA GLN A 89 -8.82 13.62 6.08
C GLN A 89 -7.84 12.52 6.47
N LEU A 90 -7.21 11.87 5.49
CA LEU A 90 -6.24 10.80 5.76
C LEU A 90 -4.99 11.32 6.46
N VAL A 91 -4.51 12.53 6.09
CA VAL A 91 -3.24 13.05 6.59
C VAL A 91 -3.39 13.97 7.82
N THR A 92 -4.59 14.24 8.24
CA THR A 92 -4.84 14.96 9.50
C THR A 92 -5.27 13.96 10.57
#